data_5088722d77fe05d2173a26bdc2f931aa
#
_entry.id   5088722d77fe05d2173a26bdc2f931aa
#
_cell.length_a   1.000
_cell.length_b   1.000
_cell.length_c   1.000
_cell.angle_alpha   90.00
_cell.angle_beta   90.00
_cell.angle_gamma   90.00
#
_symmetry.space_group_name_H-M   'P 1'
#
loop_
_entity.id
_entity.type
_entity.pdbx_description
1 polymer ?
#
loop_
_entity_poly.entity_id
_entity_poly.type
_entity_poly.pdbx_seq_one_letter_code
_entity_poly.pdbx_strand_id
1 'polypeptide(L)'
;MSFRNLLVDNRGAVRRITINRPDKLNALNRETINELATAFEQAKQDDAVRAIVLAGAGEKAFVAGADISELATLTPLQAQDTSRRGQVMMLGIERLGKPVIARLQGYALGGGLELAMCCHLRIASEKAKLGLPEITLGVVPGFGGTQRLARLAGRSAALELTLTGTPIDAARAHALGLVTRVVAPEKLDAEVDALADQLAASAPHALRGILETILIGGENGIEAGLDYEAKAFGLCFSTADMREGTQAFLERRKPNFTGC
;
A
#
# COMPACT_ATOMS: atom_id res chain seq x y z
N MET A 1 8.73 -17.89 -11.15
CA MET A 1 9.58 -16.92 -11.89
C MET A 1 10.47 -16.22 -10.88
N SER A 2 11.74 -16.02 -11.18
CA SER A 2 12.64 -15.22 -10.35
C SER A 2 12.53 -13.75 -10.77
N PHE A 3 12.34 -12.84 -9.83
CA PHE A 3 12.42 -11.41 -10.04
C PHE A 3 13.86 -10.95 -9.91
N ARG A 4 14.22 -9.88 -10.59
CA ARG A 4 15.56 -9.28 -10.53
C ARG A 4 15.67 -8.24 -9.41
N ASN A 5 14.62 -7.44 -9.27
CA ASN A 5 14.56 -6.29 -8.36
C ASN A 5 13.66 -6.54 -7.15
N LEU A 6 13.03 -7.71 -7.04
CA LEU A 6 12.18 -8.07 -5.93
C LEU A 6 12.63 -9.37 -5.27
N LEU A 7 12.48 -9.43 -3.95
CA LEU A 7 12.45 -10.65 -3.17
C LEU A 7 10.99 -10.91 -2.78
N VAL A 8 10.51 -12.13 -3.03
CA VAL A 8 9.13 -12.53 -2.71
C VAL A 8 9.18 -13.82 -1.91
N ASP A 9 8.66 -13.78 -0.70
CA ASP A 9 8.56 -14.93 0.19
C ASP A 9 7.20 -14.98 0.87
N ASN A 10 6.82 -16.17 1.36
CA ASN A 10 5.60 -16.38 2.11
C ASN A 10 5.93 -16.84 3.53
N ARG A 11 5.28 -16.20 4.51
CA ARG A 11 5.23 -16.63 5.91
C ARG A 11 3.80 -17.00 6.25
N GLY A 12 3.46 -18.29 6.17
CA GLY A 12 2.08 -18.75 6.24
C GLY A 12 1.22 -18.12 5.13
N ALA A 13 0.12 -17.47 5.52
CA ALA A 13 -0.78 -16.79 4.59
C ALA A 13 -0.39 -15.31 4.31
N VAL A 14 0.77 -14.86 4.78
CA VAL A 14 1.31 -13.52 4.52
C VAL A 14 2.39 -13.61 3.45
N ARG A 15 2.22 -12.87 2.34
CA ARG A 15 3.25 -12.68 1.32
C ARG A 15 4.02 -11.41 1.60
N ARG A 16 5.35 -11.51 1.68
CA ARG A 16 6.24 -10.35 1.72
C ARG A 16 6.81 -10.10 0.33
N ILE A 17 6.65 -8.88 -0.16
CA ILE A 17 7.25 -8.38 -1.40
C ILE A 17 8.24 -7.31 -1.00
N THR A 18 9.53 -7.53 -1.25
CA THR A 18 10.59 -6.60 -0.87
C THR A 18 11.27 -6.08 -2.13
N ILE A 19 11.26 -4.76 -2.33
CA ILE A 19 12.02 -4.12 -3.41
C ILE A 19 13.49 -4.21 -3.02
N ASN A 20 14.31 -4.84 -3.87
CA ASN A 20 15.69 -5.19 -3.59
C ASN A 20 16.66 -4.48 -4.53
N ARG A 21 16.76 -3.16 -4.38
CA ARG A 21 17.73 -2.30 -5.03
C ARG A 21 18.40 -1.36 -4.00
N PRO A 22 18.99 -1.88 -2.91
CA PRO A 22 19.47 -1.06 -1.79
C PRO A 22 20.54 -0.05 -2.21
N ASP A 23 21.39 -0.38 -3.18
CA ASP A 23 22.42 0.53 -3.72
C ASP A 23 21.85 1.74 -4.46
N LYS A 24 20.58 1.67 -4.86
CA LYS A 24 19.80 2.76 -5.47
C LYS A 24 18.70 3.27 -4.54
N LEU A 25 18.81 3.04 -3.24
CA LEU A 25 17.77 3.38 -2.24
C LEU A 25 16.38 2.85 -2.64
N ASN A 26 16.33 1.69 -3.28
CA ASN A 26 15.13 1.03 -3.79
C ASN A 26 14.33 1.85 -4.83
N ALA A 27 14.98 2.78 -5.55
CA ALA A 27 14.33 3.62 -6.56
C ALA A 27 13.61 2.78 -7.63
N LEU A 28 12.43 3.25 -8.03
CA LEU A 28 11.57 2.59 -9.01
C LEU A 28 12.05 2.89 -10.43
N ASN A 29 12.57 1.88 -11.09
CA ASN A 29 12.78 1.88 -12.53
C ASN A 29 11.64 1.12 -13.24
N ARG A 30 11.61 1.16 -14.55
CA ARG A 30 10.57 0.51 -15.36
C ARG A 30 10.46 -0.99 -15.06
N GLU A 31 11.59 -1.67 -14.90
CA GLU A 31 11.63 -3.11 -14.60
C GLU A 31 10.98 -3.39 -13.24
N THR A 32 11.33 -2.62 -12.21
CA THR A 32 10.74 -2.76 -10.86
C THR A 32 9.22 -2.54 -10.88
N ILE A 33 8.72 -1.55 -11.63
CA ILE A 33 7.28 -1.30 -11.78
C ILE A 33 6.58 -2.51 -12.43
N ASN A 34 7.17 -3.09 -13.47
CA ASN A 34 6.62 -4.28 -14.15
C ASN A 34 6.65 -5.51 -13.23
N GLU A 35 7.73 -5.70 -12.49
CA GLU A 35 7.86 -6.79 -11.53
C GLU A 35 6.86 -6.67 -10.39
N LEU A 36 6.66 -5.47 -9.84
CA LEU A 36 5.63 -5.21 -8.84
C LEU A 36 4.24 -5.55 -9.37
N ALA A 37 3.88 -5.10 -10.58
CA ALA A 37 2.60 -5.45 -11.20
C ALA A 37 2.41 -6.97 -11.27
N THR A 38 3.44 -7.70 -11.69
CA THR A 38 3.42 -9.17 -11.77
C THR A 38 3.31 -9.82 -10.40
N ALA A 39 4.08 -9.36 -9.42
CA ALA A 39 4.09 -9.93 -8.06
C ALA A 39 2.74 -9.73 -7.35
N PHE A 40 2.11 -8.56 -7.52
CA PHE A 40 0.79 -8.29 -6.96
C PHE A 40 -0.32 -9.09 -7.67
N GLU A 41 -0.24 -9.26 -9.00
CA GLU A 41 -1.20 -10.11 -9.72
C GLU A 41 -1.08 -11.58 -9.30
N GLN A 42 0.14 -12.10 -9.11
CA GLN A 42 0.34 -13.44 -8.54
C GLN A 42 -0.21 -13.54 -7.10
N ALA A 43 -0.03 -12.49 -6.28
CA ALA A 43 -0.60 -12.47 -4.93
C ALA A 43 -2.13 -12.43 -4.93
N LYS A 44 -2.73 -11.77 -5.93
CA LYS A 44 -4.19 -11.71 -6.11
C LYS A 44 -4.78 -13.10 -6.43
N GLN A 45 -4.11 -13.82 -7.32
CA GLN A 45 -4.57 -15.13 -7.83
C GLN A 45 -4.28 -16.30 -6.87
N ASP A 46 -3.42 -16.11 -5.88
CA ASP A 46 -3.02 -17.14 -4.92
C ASP A 46 -3.93 -17.12 -3.68
N ASP A 47 -4.89 -18.01 -3.59
CA ASP A 47 -5.85 -18.10 -2.49
C ASP A 47 -5.18 -18.42 -1.13
N ALA A 48 -3.97 -18.98 -1.13
CA ALA A 48 -3.21 -19.18 0.10
C ALA A 48 -2.68 -17.87 0.69
N VAL A 49 -2.59 -16.79 -0.12
CA VAL A 49 -2.15 -15.46 0.32
C VAL A 49 -3.36 -14.65 0.77
N ARG A 50 -3.41 -14.27 2.05
CA ARG A 50 -4.49 -13.49 2.66
C ARG A 50 -4.11 -12.06 3.02
N ALA A 51 -2.82 -11.78 3.24
CA ALA A 51 -2.29 -10.44 3.49
C ALA A 51 -0.94 -10.25 2.80
N ILE A 52 -0.60 -9.02 2.46
CA ILE A 52 0.66 -8.69 1.80
C ILE A 52 1.41 -7.61 2.60
N VAL A 53 2.72 -7.79 2.74
CA VAL A 53 3.63 -6.77 3.25
C VAL A 53 4.53 -6.30 2.12
N LEU A 54 4.52 -5.00 1.84
CA LEU A 54 5.43 -4.36 0.90
C LEU A 54 6.53 -3.64 1.67
N ALA A 55 7.79 -3.95 1.35
CA ALA A 55 8.96 -3.41 2.03
C ALA A 55 10.05 -3.00 1.03
N GLY A 56 11.03 -2.23 1.50
CA GLY A 56 12.30 -2.00 0.81
C GLY A 56 13.43 -2.78 1.49
N ALA A 57 14.39 -3.26 0.74
CA ALA A 57 15.59 -3.90 1.27
C ALA A 57 16.51 -2.89 1.96
N GLY A 58 17.23 -3.33 2.99
CA GLY A 58 18.11 -2.50 3.80
C GLY A 58 17.37 -1.58 4.75
N GLU A 59 18.11 -0.68 5.42
CA GLU A 59 17.55 0.15 6.49
C GLU A 59 17.29 1.61 6.08
N LYS A 60 17.91 2.08 4.99
CA LYS A 60 17.92 3.50 4.62
C LYS A 60 16.62 3.99 4.00
N ALA A 61 15.99 3.15 3.16
CA ALA A 61 14.82 3.57 2.41
C ALA A 61 13.82 2.43 2.23
N PHE A 62 12.55 2.76 2.37
CA PHE A 62 11.49 1.99 1.73
C PHE A 62 11.67 2.10 0.22
N VAL A 63 11.46 3.30 -0.33
CA VAL A 63 11.72 3.66 -1.73
C VAL A 63 12.01 5.17 -1.79
N ALA A 64 13.14 5.57 -2.34
CA ALA A 64 13.54 6.99 -2.41
C ALA A 64 13.20 7.65 -3.75
N GLY A 65 12.13 7.21 -4.41
CA GLY A 65 11.61 7.85 -5.62
C GLY A 65 11.71 6.98 -6.87
N ALA A 66 11.49 7.60 -8.02
CA ALA A 66 11.75 6.99 -9.32
C ALA A 66 13.28 7.03 -9.63
N ASP A 67 13.72 6.15 -10.52
CA ASP A 67 15.12 6.14 -10.97
C ASP A 67 15.36 7.33 -11.91
N ILE A 68 16.03 8.36 -11.38
CA ILE A 68 16.26 9.64 -12.10
C ILE A 68 17.08 9.42 -13.38
N SER A 69 17.96 8.42 -13.41
CA SER A 69 18.74 8.13 -14.61
C SER A 69 17.88 7.67 -15.79
N GLU A 70 16.77 6.98 -15.52
CA GLU A 70 15.77 6.67 -16.57
C GLU A 70 14.92 7.89 -16.92
N LEU A 71 14.45 8.64 -15.92
CA LEU A 71 13.59 9.81 -16.16
C LEU A 71 14.26 10.87 -17.04
N ALA A 72 15.55 11.13 -16.82
CA ALA A 72 16.30 12.16 -17.55
C ALA A 72 16.38 11.93 -19.08
N THR A 73 16.09 10.72 -19.55
CA THR A 73 16.18 10.34 -20.96
C THR A 73 14.82 10.29 -21.68
N LEU A 74 13.71 10.50 -20.95
CA LEU A 74 12.37 10.32 -21.50
C LEU A 74 11.93 11.52 -22.38
N THR A 75 11.35 11.21 -23.52
CA THR A 75 10.54 12.19 -24.27
C THR A 75 9.22 12.45 -23.56
N PRO A 76 8.50 13.54 -23.85
CA PRO A 76 7.19 13.83 -23.23
C PRO A 76 6.18 12.68 -23.30
N LEU A 77 6.09 12.00 -24.44
CA LEU A 77 5.19 10.86 -24.63
C LEU A 77 5.62 9.65 -23.81
N GLN A 78 6.93 9.37 -23.73
CA GLN A 78 7.46 8.31 -22.90
C GLN A 78 7.27 8.59 -21.40
N ALA A 79 7.43 9.85 -20.99
CA ALA A 79 7.17 10.26 -19.61
C ALA A 79 5.69 10.06 -19.24
N GLN A 80 4.76 10.44 -20.15
CA GLN A 80 3.33 10.19 -19.95
C GLN A 80 3.00 8.68 -19.87
N ASP A 81 3.58 7.84 -20.74
CA ASP A 81 3.40 6.39 -20.71
C ASP A 81 3.93 5.79 -19.40
N THR A 82 5.12 6.21 -18.96
CA THR A 82 5.74 5.79 -17.69
C THR A 82 4.84 6.16 -16.50
N SER A 83 4.33 7.39 -16.49
CA SER A 83 3.37 7.83 -15.46
C SER A 83 2.12 6.94 -15.44
N ARG A 84 1.49 6.69 -16.57
CA ARG A 84 0.30 5.83 -16.67
C ARG A 84 0.56 4.41 -16.20
N ARG A 85 1.71 3.81 -16.55
CA ARG A 85 2.09 2.46 -16.08
C ARG A 85 2.18 2.40 -14.56
N GLY A 86 2.87 3.38 -13.94
CA GLY A 86 2.95 3.47 -12.49
C GLY A 86 1.57 3.66 -11.85
N GLN A 87 0.72 4.53 -12.42
CA GLN A 87 -0.65 4.75 -11.94
C GLN A 87 -1.50 3.48 -12.01
N VAL A 88 -1.45 2.74 -13.12
CA VAL A 88 -2.21 1.48 -13.29
C VAL A 88 -1.73 0.41 -12.30
N MET A 89 -0.42 0.25 -12.14
CA MET A 89 0.14 -0.70 -11.17
C MET A 89 -0.30 -0.36 -9.74
N MET A 90 -0.19 0.90 -9.32
CA MET A 90 -0.58 1.35 -7.99
C MET A 90 -2.09 1.25 -7.75
N LEU A 91 -2.92 1.55 -8.76
CA LEU A 91 -4.37 1.35 -8.68
C LEU A 91 -4.72 -0.14 -8.52
N GLY A 92 -3.94 -1.03 -9.17
CA GLY A 92 -4.05 -2.48 -9.00
C GLY A 92 -3.77 -2.94 -7.56
N ILE A 93 -2.84 -2.28 -6.86
CA ILE A 93 -2.57 -2.55 -5.44
C ILE A 93 -3.74 -2.10 -4.57
N GLU A 94 -4.27 -0.89 -4.77
CA GLU A 94 -5.44 -0.38 -4.04
C GLU A 94 -6.67 -1.27 -4.21
N ARG A 95 -6.87 -1.81 -5.42
CA ARG A 95 -8.03 -2.66 -5.77
C ARG A 95 -7.75 -4.16 -5.71
N LEU A 96 -6.72 -4.55 -4.96
CA LEU A 96 -6.28 -5.95 -4.91
C LEU A 96 -7.32 -6.88 -4.28
N GLY A 97 -8.14 -6.35 -3.37
CA GLY A 97 -9.10 -7.13 -2.58
C GLY A 97 -8.47 -7.93 -1.43
N LYS A 98 -7.17 -7.79 -1.22
CA LYS A 98 -6.42 -8.33 -0.08
C LYS A 98 -5.66 -7.19 0.61
N PRO A 99 -5.57 -7.15 1.95
CA PRO A 99 -4.90 -6.06 2.66
C PRO A 99 -3.41 -6.02 2.33
N VAL A 100 -2.91 -4.81 2.07
CA VAL A 100 -1.50 -4.53 1.81
C VAL A 100 -0.98 -3.55 2.86
N ILE A 101 0.11 -3.90 3.53
CA ILE A 101 0.77 -3.09 4.54
C ILE A 101 2.10 -2.61 3.96
N ALA A 102 2.34 -1.30 3.93
CA ALA A 102 3.66 -0.74 3.66
C ALA A 102 4.48 -0.66 4.94
N ARG A 103 5.69 -1.23 4.92
CA ARG A 103 6.69 -1.16 5.98
C ARG A 103 7.69 -0.05 5.66
N LEU A 104 7.62 1.06 6.39
CA LEU A 104 8.38 2.28 6.11
C LEU A 104 9.52 2.45 7.11
N GLN A 105 10.71 1.91 6.81
CA GLN A 105 11.87 1.95 7.71
C GLN A 105 12.68 3.25 7.63
N GLY A 106 12.61 3.97 6.50
CA GLY A 106 13.42 5.15 6.23
C GLY A 106 12.75 6.04 5.16
N TYR A 107 13.49 6.44 4.15
CA TYR A 107 12.97 7.32 3.10
C TYR A 107 11.82 6.68 2.31
N ALA A 108 10.69 7.39 2.25
CA ALA A 108 9.57 7.15 1.35
C ALA A 108 9.30 8.45 0.59
N LEU A 109 10.02 8.66 -0.52
CA LEU A 109 10.04 9.94 -1.24
C LEU A 109 9.53 9.78 -2.68
N GLY A 110 8.87 10.80 -3.21
CA GLY A 110 8.38 10.81 -4.58
C GLY A 110 7.56 9.56 -4.90
N GLY A 111 7.91 8.86 -5.97
CA GLY A 111 7.30 7.58 -6.35
C GLY A 111 7.24 6.56 -5.21
N GLY A 112 8.12 6.65 -4.23
CA GLY A 112 8.10 5.81 -3.03
C GLY A 112 6.98 6.16 -2.06
N LEU A 113 6.69 7.45 -1.85
CA LEU A 113 5.52 7.85 -1.09
C LEU A 113 4.23 7.54 -1.86
N GLU A 114 4.24 7.72 -3.18
CA GLU A 114 3.12 7.34 -4.04
C GLU A 114 2.78 5.85 -3.92
N LEU A 115 3.81 4.99 -3.92
CA LEU A 115 3.67 3.55 -3.72
C LEU A 115 3.22 3.21 -2.28
N ALA A 116 3.71 3.92 -1.26
CA ALA A 116 3.23 3.73 0.11
C ALA A 116 1.76 4.11 0.27
N MET A 117 1.33 5.21 -0.37
CA MET A 117 -0.06 5.69 -0.31
C MET A 117 -1.06 4.77 -1.00
N CYS A 118 -0.66 3.97 -1.98
CA CYS A 118 -1.55 2.98 -2.60
C CYS A 118 -1.69 1.69 -1.77
N CYS A 119 -0.86 1.47 -0.75
CA CYS A 119 -1.08 0.40 0.22
C CYS A 119 -2.23 0.78 1.17
N HIS A 120 -2.94 -0.21 1.70
CA HIS A 120 -4.10 0.03 2.57
C HIS A 120 -3.68 0.58 3.94
N LEU A 121 -2.60 0.03 4.52
CA LEU A 121 -2.06 0.43 5.81
C LEU A 121 -0.57 0.76 5.69
N ARG A 122 -0.08 1.68 6.51
CA ARG A 122 1.33 2.14 6.52
C ARG A 122 1.82 2.16 7.95
N ILE A 123 2.84 1.36 8.25
CA ILE A 123 3.54 1.38 9.55
C ILE A 123 4.92 1.95 9.32
N ALA A 124 5.26 3.00 10.02
CA ALA A 124 6.52 3.71 9.87
C ALA A 124 7.39 3.60 11.12
N SER A 125 8.69 3.48 10.88
CA SER A 125 9.69 3.78 11.91
C SER A 125 9.68 5.26 12.25
N GLU A 126 9.97 5.63 13.49
CA GLU A 126 10.20 7.02 13.91
C GLU A 126 11.25 7.75 13.05
N LYS A 127 12.17 6.99 12.43
CA LYS A 127 13.23 7.53 11.55
C LYS A 127 12.74 7.80 10.13
N ALA A 128 11.53 7.38 9.77
CA ALA A 128 11.05 7.54 8.40
C ALA A 128 10.86 9.01 8.02
N LYS A 129 11.18 9.31 6.76
CA LYS A 129 10.97 10.62 6.13
C LYS A 129 10.10 10.42 4.89
N LEU A 130 9.03 11.19 4.81
CA LEU A 130 8.02 11.07 3.78
C LEU A 130 7.86 12.40 3.04
N GLY A 131 7.74 12.39 1.72
CA GLY A 131 7.58 13.62 0.95
C GLY A 131 7.43 13.38 -0.55
N LEU A 132 7.02 14.44 -1.25
CA LEU A 132 6.92 14.48 -2.72
C LEU A 132 7.84 15.61 -3.24
N PRO A 133 9.16 15.35 -3.38
CA PRO A 133 10.15 16.36 -3.74
C PRO A 133 10.25 16.64 -5.24
N GLU A 134 9.32 16.17 -6.05
CA GLU A 134 9.36 16.25 -7.52
C GLU A 134 9.53 17.68 -8.04
N ILE A 135 9.03 18.69 -7.32
CA ILE A 135 9.19 20.10 -7.68
C ILE A 135 10.67 20.52 -7.77
N THR A 136 11.56 19.89 -6.99
CA THR A 136 13.00 20.15 -7.05
C THR A 136 13.65 19.69 -8.35
N LEU A 137 12.95 18.81 -9.11
CA LEU A 137 13.34 18.33 -10.43
C LEU A 137 12.58 19.05 -11.56
N GLY A 138 11.72 20.02 -11.23
CA GLY A 138 10.89 20.72 -12.22
C GLY A 138 9.75 19.89 -12.76
N VAL A 139 9.30 18.85 -12.06
CA VAL A 139 8.19 17.98 -12.46
C VAL A 139 7.14 17.86 -11.36
N VAL A 140 5.99 17.32 -11.70
CA VAL A 140 4.93 16.96 -10.73
C VAL A 140 5.05 15.49 -10.33
N PRO A 141 4.51 15.06 -9.17
CA PRO A 141 4.34 13.65 -8.84
C PRO A 141 3.58 12.92 -9.95
N GLY A 142 4.17 11.84 -10.48
CA GLY A 142 3.67 11.19 -11.70
C GLY A 142 2.81 9.96 -11.48
N PHE A 143 2.91 9.30 -10.32
CA PHE A 143 2.23 8.01 -10.06
C PHE A 143 0.96 8.15 -9.22
N GLY A 144 0.39 9.37 -9.11
CA GLY A 144 -0.86 9.66 -8.43
C GLY A 144 -0.71 10.32 -7.06
N GLY A 145 0.50 10.81 -6.72
CA GLY A 145 0.79 11.46 -5.45
C GLY A 145 -0.08 12.65 -5.16
N THR A 146 -0.30 13.52 -6.13
CA THR A 146 -1.18 14.69 -5.99
C THR A 146 -2.61 14.31 -5.64
N GLN A 147 -3.09 13.16 -6.14
CA GLN A 147 -4.44 12.70 -5.93
C GLN A 147 -4.61 11.99 -4.59
N ARG A 148 -3.69 11.05 -4.27
CA ARG A 148 -3.74 10.26 -3.04
C ARG A 148 -3.43 11.10 -1.80
N LEU A 149 -2.43 11.98 -1.90
CA LEU A 149 -2.05 12.85 -0.79
C LEU A 149 -3.20 13.78 -0.39
N ALA A 150 -3.88 14.39 -1.37
CA ALA A 150 -5.02 15.27 -1.09
C ALA A 150 -6.21 14.54 -0.45
N ARG A 151 -6.41 13.25 -0.79
CA ARG A 151 -7.47 12.41 -0.21
C ARG A 151 -7.13 11.92 1.20
N LEU A 152 -5.87 11.59 1.45
CA LEU A 152 -5.42 11.05 2.74
C LEU A 152 -5.15 12.14 3.78
N ALA A 153 -4.51 13.25 3.39
CA ALA A 153 -4.03 14.29 4.30
C ALA A 153 -4.75 15.64 4.15
N GLY A 154 -5.69 15.73 3.21
CA GLY A 154 -6.37 16.97 2.89
C GLY A 154 -5.59 17.88 1.93
N ARG A 155 -6.32 18.82 1.31
CA ARG A 155 -5.78 19.69 0.25
C ARG A 155 -4.62 20.57 0.73
N SER A 156 -4.72 21.15 1.93
CA SER A 156 -3.70 22.06 2.44
C SER A 156 -2.36 21.36 2.65
N ALA A 157 -2.35 20.17 3.28
CA ALA A 157 -1.14 19.39 3.46
C ALA A 157 -0.57 18.92 2.11
N ALA A 158 -1.43 18.51 1.18
CA ALA A 158 -0.99 18.12 -0.16
C ALA A 158 -0.30 19.27 -0.90
N LEU A 159 -0.86 20.48 -0.86
CA LEU A 159 -0.26 21.67 -1.46
C LEU A 159 1.08 22.01 -0.79
N GLU A 160 1.14 22.05 0.55
CA GLU A 160 2.37 22.31 1.29
C GLU A 160 3.48 21.34 0.85
N LEU A 161 3.24 20.03 0.95
CA LEU A 161 4.25 19.01 0.69
C LEU A 161 4.70 18.94 -0.77
N THR A 162 3.78 19.18 -1.72
CA THR A 162 4.12 19.11 -3.15
C THR A 162 4.76 20.40 -3.67
N LEU A 163 4.31 21.57 -3.21
CA LEU A 163 4.86 22.86 -3.66
C LEU A 163 6.22 23.16 -3.04
N THR A 164 6.45 22.74 -1.79
CA THR A 164 7.74 22.95 -1.13
C THR A 164 8.73 21.82 -1.42
N GLY A 165 8.23 20.60 -1.71
CA GLY A 165 9.07 19.41 -1.84
C GLY A 165 9.76 18.98 -0.55
N THR A 166 9.43 19.61 0.58
CA THR A 166 10.10 19.37 1.87
C THR A 166 9.57 18.11 2.54
N PRO A 167 10.42 17.09 2.81
CA PRO A 167 9.98 15.89 3.50
C PRO A 167 9.60 16.18 4.96
N ILE A 168 8.57 15.45 5.43
CA ILE A 168 8.14 15.45 6.83
C ILE A 168 8.61 14.20 7.56
N ASP A 169 8.64 14.25 8.89
CA ASP A 169 8.90 13.08 9.72
C ASP A 169 7.66 12.17 9.89
N ALA A 170 7.90 11.00 10.48
CA ALA A 170 6.87 10.02 10.72
C ALA A 170 5.76 10.53 11.66
N ALA A 171 6.12 11.33 12.68
CA ALA A 171 5.15 11.87 13.64
C ALA A 171 4.18 12.84 12.95
N ARG A 172 4.68 13.77 12.12
CA ARG A 172 3.83 14.66 11.34
C ARG A 172 2.99 13.89 10.30
N ALA A 173 3.58 12.88 9.64
CA ALA A 173 2.86 12.04 8.70
C ALA A 173 1.71 11.28 9.38
N HIS A 174 1.91 10.81 10.61
CA HIS A 174 0.86 10.19 11.40
C HIS A 174 -0.24 11.19 11.80
N ALA A 175 0.13 12.37 12.25
CA ALA A 175 -0.83 13.43 12.59
C ALA A 175 -1.70 13.86 11.38
N LEU A 176 -1.18 13.73 10.17
CA LEU A 176 -1.90 14.00 8.91
C LEU A 176 -2.72 12.80 8.38
N GLY A 177 -2.67 11.65 9.05
CA GLY A 177 -3.35 10.43 8.59
C GLY A 177 -2.62 9.67 7.45
N LEU A 178 -1.42 10.12 7.04
CA LEU A 178 -0.62 9.44 6.03
C LEU A 178 -0.02 8.12 6.52
N VAL A 179 0.21 7.99 7.82
CA VAL A 179 0.79 6.81 8.45
C VAL A 179 -0.18 6.31 9.52
N THR A 180 -0.44 5.00 9.51
CA THR A 180 -1.38 4.36 10.44
C THR A 180 -0.80 4.23 11.84
N ARG A 181 0.48 3.84 11.93
CA ARG A 181 1.22 3.67 13.19
C ARG A 181 2.66 4.13 13.02
N VAL A 182 3.22 4.71 14.10
CA VAL A 182 4.64 5.04 14.21
C VAL A 182 5.21 4.27 15.38
N VAL A 183 6.34 3.61 15.17
CA VAL A 183 6.99 2.76 16.16
C VAL A 183 8.50 2.97 16.17
N ALA A 184 9.14 2.61 17.27
CA ALA A 184 10.60 2.59 17.36
C ALA A 184 11.18 1.63 16.28
N PRO A 185 12.36 1.95 15.72
CA PRO A 185 12.93 1.19 14.59
C PRO A 185 13.03 -0.31 14.84
N GLU A 186 13.44 -0.70 16.03
CA GLU A 186 13.60 -2.10 16.45
C GLU A 186 12.28 -2.87 16.63
N LYS A 187 11.15 -2.15 16.70
CA LYS A 187 9.79 -2.74 16.80
C LYS A 187 9.07 -2.85 15.47
N LEU A 188 9.63 -2.25 14.42
CA LEU A 188 8.91 -2.09 13.15
C LEU A 188 8.50 -3.44 12.53
N ASP A 189 9.40 -4.40 12.48
CA ASP A 189 9.10 -5.73 11.91
C ASP A 189 8.04 -6.47 12.74
N ALA A 190 8.18 -6.46 14.07
CA ALA A 190 7.23 -7.11 14.96
C ALA A 190 5.81 -6.55 14.83
N GLU A 191 5.67 -5.21 14.73
CA GLU A 191 4.37 -4.56 14.55
C GLU A 191 3.74 -4.85 13.18
N VAL A 192 4.56 -4.83 12.12
CA VAL A 192 4.11 -5.17 10.76
C VAL A 192 3.66 -6.63 10.71
N ASP A 193 4.46 -7.53 11.26
CA ASP A 193 4.17 -8.97 11.26
C ASP A 193 2.92 -9.29 12.08
N ALA A 194 2.76 -8.70 13.27
CA ALA A 194 1.58 -8.89 14.11
C ALA A 194 0.29 -8.42 13.40
N LEU A 195 0.34 -7.25 12.74
CA LEU A 195 -0.81 -6.75 11.98
C LEU A 195 -1.10 -7.62 10.75
N ALA A 196 -0.08 -8.05 10.03
CA ALA A 196 -0.25 -8.92 8.87
C ALA A 196 -0.87 -10.28 9.26
N ASP A 197 -0.42 -10.87 10.38
CA ASP A 197 -0.97 -12.13 10.91
C ASP A 197 -2.42 -11.96 11.35
N GLN A 198 -2.76 -10.85 12.00
CA GLN A 198 -4.13 -10.51 12.39
C GLN A 198 -5.05 -10.43 11.16
N LEU A 199 -4.60 -9.72 10.10
CA LEU A 199 -5.37 -9.59 8.87
C LEU A 199 -5.48 -10.92 8.12
N ALA A 200 -4.40 -11.70 8.06
CA ALA A 200 -4.40 -13.00 7.42
C ALA A 200 -5.31 -14.03 8.14
N ALA A 201 -5.52 -13.88 9.44
CA ALA A 201 -6.43 -14.70 10.23
C ALA A 201 -7.91 -14.27 10.13
N SER A 202 -8.21 -13.13 9.52
CA SER A 202 -9.57 -12.60 9.38
C SER A 202 -10.30 -13.22 8.17
N ALA A 203 -11.64 -13.14 8.15
CA ALA A 203 -12.48 -13.63 7.06
C ALA A 203 -12.18 -12.88 5.74
N PRO A 204 -11.64 -13.53 4.70
CA PRO A 204 -11.13 -12.83 3.52
C PRO A 204 -12.21 -12.11 2.72
N HIS A 205 -13.42 -12.67 2.62
CA HIS A 205 -14.52 -12.03 1.92
C HIS A 205 -15.02 -10.76 2.64
N ALA A 206 -15.04 -10.77 3.99
CA ALA A 206 -15.38 -9.59 4.77
C ALA A 206 -14.28 -8.51 4.65
N LEU A 207 -12.99 -8.89 4.72
CA LEU A 207 -11.88 -7.95 4.47
C LEU A 207 -11.97 -7.31 3.10
N ARG A 208 -12.22 -8.11 2.06
CA ARG A 208 -12.41 -7.59 0.71
C ARG A 208 -13.59 -6.61 0.63
N GLY A 209 -14.74 -6.99 1.20
CA GLY A 209 -15.92 -6.11 1.25
C GLY A 209 -15.62 -4.78 1.93
N ILE A 210 -14.91 -4.78 3.08
CA ILE A 210 -14.51 -3.57 3.82
C ILE A 210 -13.59 -2.69 2.95
N LEU A 211 -12.55 -3.27 2.32
CA LEU A 211 -11.63 -2.53 1.47
C LEU A 211 -12.34 -1.86 0.29
N GLU A 212 -13.16 -2.62 -0.43
CA GLU A 212 -13.90 -2.13 -1.59
C GLU A 212 -14.92 -1.04 -1.18
N THR A 213 -15.66 -1.24 -0.09
CA THR A 213 -16.67 -0.29 0.40
C THR A 213 -16.04 1.04 0.80
N ILE A 214 -14.91 1.01 1.53
CA ILE A 214 -14.21 2.24 1.94
C ILE A 214 -13.64 2.97 0.73
N LEU A 215 -13.00 2.25 -0.21
CA LEU A 215 -12.39 2.87 -1.40
C LEU A 215 -13.46 3.44 -2.34
N ILE A 216 -14.49 2.66 -2.68
CA ILE A 216 -15.56 3.09 -3.58
C ILE A 216 -16.41 4.18 -2.95
N GLY A 217 -16.77 4.03 -1.67
CA GLY A 217 -17.54 5.02 -0.92
C GLY A 217 -16.82 6.36 -0.79
N GLY A 218 -15.50 6.35 -0.60
CA GLY A 218 -14.69 7.56 -0.53
C GLY A 218 -14.57 8.33 -1.86
N GLU A 219 -14.79 7.67 -2.99
CA GLU A 219 -14.73 8.27 -4.33
C GLU A 219 -16.10 8.74 -4.86
N ASN A 220 -17.19 8.33 -4.23
CA ASN A 220 -18.56 8.61 -4.65
C ASN A 220 -19.34 9.36 -3.55
N GLY A 221 -20.57 9.79 -3.86
CA GLY A 221 -21.44 10.38 -2.85
C GLY A 221 -21.88 9.36 -1.80
N ILE A 222 -22.26 9.84 -0.61
CA ILE A 222 -22.61 8.99 0.55
C ILE A 222 -23.70 7.95 0.22
N GLU A 223 -24.69 8.30 -0.58
CA GLU A 223 -25.79 7.39 -0.95
C GLU A 223 -25.28 6.19 -1.75
N ALA A 224 -24.40 6.42 -2.72
CA ALA A 224 -23.78 5.34 -3.50
C ALA A 224 -22.87 4.46 -2.63
N GLY A 225 -22.14 5.05 -1.69
CA GLY A 225 -21.33 4.33 -0.71
C GLY A 225 -22.18 3.43 0.18
N LEU A 226 -23.30 3.94 0.73
CA LEU A 226 -24.22 3.16 1.56
C LEU A 226 -24.92 2.03 0.80
N ASP A 227 -25.31 2.25 -0.47
CA ASP A 227 -25.87 1.19 -1.32
C ASP A 227 -24.85 0.06 -1.56
N TYR A 228 -23.59 0.41 -1.82
CA TYR A 228 -22.52 -0.58 -1.97
C TYR A 228 -22.24 -1.34 -0.66
N GLU A 229 -22.20 -0.62 0.48
CA GLU A 229 -22.01 -1.22 1.80
C GLU A 229 -23.11 -2.24 2.14
N ALA A 230 -24.39 -1.90 1.89
CA ALA A 230 -25.51 -2.80 2.13
C ALA A 230 -25.38 -4.08 1.29
N LYS A 231 -24.96 -3.98 0.04
CA LYS A 231 -24.72 -5.13 -0.83
C LYS A 231 -23.54 -5.97 -0.34
N ALA A 232 -22.41 -5.35 0.00
CA ALA A 232 -21.24 -6.04 0.53
C ALA A 232 -21.56 -6.76 1.85
N PHE A 233 -22.32 -6.11 2.75
CA PHE A 233 -22.81 -6.72 3.99
C PHE A 233 -23.67 -7.94 3.72
N GLY A 234 -24.67 -7.84 2.82
CA GLY A 234 -25.53 -8.95 2.44
C GLY A 234 -24.76 -10.14 1.85
N LEU A 235 -23.72 -9.86 1.02
CA LEU A 235 -22.88 -10.92 0.44
C LEU A 235 -22.11 -11.71 1.51
N CYS A 236 -21.70 -11.10 2.62
CA CYS A 236 -21.04 -11.81 3.71
C CYS A 236 -21.92 -12.94 4.27
N PHE A 237 -23.25 -12.81 4.27
CA PHE A 237 -24.17 -13.83 4.78
C PHE A 237 -24.26 -15.08 3.89
N SER A 238 -23.72 -15.05 2.68
CA SER A 238 -23.58 -16.23 1.84
C SER A 238 -22.38 -17.11 2.17
N THR A 239 -21.45 -16.60 3.04
CA THR A 239 -20.20 -17.29 3.35
C THR A 239 -20.31 -18.21 4.57
N ALA A 240 -19.51 -19.28 4.62
CA ALA A 240 -19.34 -20.10 5.80
C ALA A 240 -18.66 -19.32 6.94
N ASP A 241 -17.77 -18.41 6.61
CA ASP A 241 -17.02 -17.60 7.57
C ASP A 241 -17.94 -16.70 8.41
N MET A 242 -19.03 -16.15 7.85
CA MET A 242 -20.00 -15.38 8.63
C MET A 242 -20.68 -16.25 9.69
N ARG A 243 -21.08 -17.48 9.34
CA ARG A 243 -21.68 -18.42 10.29
C ARG A 243 -20.71 -18.84 11.37
N GLU A 244 -19.47 -19.17 10.97
CA GLU A 244 -18.39 -19.50 11.91
C GLU A 244 -18.12 -18.33 12.86
N GLY A 245 -17.98 -17.10 12.34
CA GLY A 245 -17.70 -15.92 13.15
C GLY A 245 -18.79 -15.64 14.18
N THR A 246 -20.06 -15.71 13.78
CA THR A 246 -21.22 -15.50 14.68
C THR A 246 -21.34 -16.60 15.71
N GLN A 247 -21.15 -17.86 15.32
CA GLN A 247 -21.19 -18.99 16.23
C GLN A 247 -20.03 -18.95 17.24
N ALA A 248 -18.80 -18.69 16.79
CA ALA A 248 -17.63 -18.57 17.64
C ALA A 248 -17.80 -17.47 18.68
N PHE A 249 -18.39 -16.32 18.29
CA PHE A 249 -18.70 -15.22 19.19
C PHE A 249 -19.67 -15.63 20.32
N LEU A 250 -20.78 -16.31 19.95
CA LEU A 250 -21.75 -16.81 20.92
C LEU A 250 -21.17 -17.85 21.88
N GLU A 251 -20.27 -18.70 21.37
CA GLU A 251 -19.57 -19.75 22.12
C GLU A 251 -18.32 -19.24 22.88
N ARG A 252 -17.97 -17.96 22.74
CA ARG A 252 -16.79 -17.31 23.36
C ARG A 252 -15.46 -18.01 23.01
N ARG A 253 -15.32 -18.49 21.78
CA ARG A 253 -14.09 -19.09 21.23
C ARG A 253 -13.53 -18.25 20.09
N LYS A 254 -12.28 -18.53 19.71
CA LYS A 254 -11.70 -17.93 18.50
C LYS A 254 -12.34 -18.55 17.25
N PRO A 255 -12.71 -17.74 16.22
CA PRO A 255 -13.18 -18.24 14.95
C PRO A 255 -12.03 -18.85 14.13
N ASN A 256 -12.38 -19.78 13.24
CA ASN A 256 -11.46 -20.35 12.25
C ASN A 256 -11.99 -20.07 10.84
N PHE A 257 -11.55 -18.97 10.24
CA PHE A 257 -12.00 -18.54 8.94
C PHE A 257 -11.29 -19.28 7.81
N THR A 258 -12.05 -19.88 6.92
CA THR A 258 -11.55 -20.70 5.81
C THR A 258 -11.52 -19.96 4.48
N GLY A 259 -12.33 -18.88 4.34
CA GLY A 259 -12.49 -18.15 3.10
C GLY A 259 -13.53 -18.77 2.14
N CYS A 260 -14.49 -19.53 2.69
CA CYS A 260 -15.56 -20.19 1.92
C CYS A 260 -16.93 -19.57 2.21
#